data_1b9c1afd56cd61d22cc1f7c66c234620
#
_entry.id   1b9c1afd56cd61d22cc1f7c66c234620
#
_cell.length_a   1.000
_cell.length_b   1.000
_cell.length_c   1.000
_cell.angle_alpha   90.00
_cell.angle_beta   90.00
_cell.angle_gamma   90.00
#
_symmetry.space_group_name_H-M   'P 1'
#
loop_
_entity.id
_entity.type
_entity.pdbx_description
1 polymer ?
#
loop_
_entity_poly.entity_id
_entity_poly.type
_entity_poly.pdbx_seq_one_letter_code
_entity_poly.pdbx_strand_id
1 'polypeptide(L)'
;MIEKWKENLKNNFSNSPKAKIMVGVISLLVIALTITFTCVRKNIVIVIDGKEEALITYKGTVKDVLDENEIEIAHKDKVQPALNEKISSKDVITIKKAVEVEMVVGNKTIVIKTAEDTVEDMIEAEKDELRAEGV
;
A
#
# COMPACT_ATOMS: atom_id res chain seq x y z
N MET A 1 -18.74 -26.26 35.75
CA MET A 1 -19.16 -26.44 34.34
C MET A 1 -17.97 -26.54 33.38
N ILE A 2 -17.01 -25.63 33.48
CA ILE A 2 -15.78 -25.65 32.66
C ILE A 2 -14.84 -26.82 33.00
N GLU A 3 -14.77 -27.25 34.25
CA GLU A 3 -13.93 -28.37 34.68
C GLU A 3 -14.43 -29.71 34.16
N LYS A 4 -15.75 -29.95 34.17
CA LYS A 4 -16.35 -31.16 33.55
C LYS A 4 -16.12 -31.22 32.05
N TRP A 5 -16.10 -30.08 31.39
CA TRP A 5 -15.80 -29.96 29.95
C TRP A 5 -14.33 -30.27 29.66
N LYS A 6 -13.42 -29.82 30.53
CA LYS A 6 -11.97 -30.13 30.44
C LYS A 6 -11.69 -31.61 30.69
N GLU A 7 -12.36 -32.21 31.67
CA GLU A 7 -12.23 -33.66 31.93
C GLU A 7 -12.78 -34.51 30.81
N ASN A 8 -13.93 -34.15 30.25
CA ASN A 8 -14.52 -34.86 29.13
C ASN A 8 -13.66 -34.74 27.87
N LEU A 9 -13.07 -33.57 27.62
CA LEU A 9 -12.11 -33.39 26.54
C LEU A 9 -10.86 -34.22 26.75
N LYS A 10 -10.33 -34.22 27.97
CA LYS A 10 -9.10 -34.98 28.34
C LYS A 10 -9.31 -36.49 28.22
N ASN A 11 -10.47 -36.99 28.60
CA ASN A 11 -10.79 -38.42 28.57
C ASN A 11 -11.15 -38.91 27.15
N ASN A 12 -11.82 -38.08 26.34
CA ASN A 12 -12.15 -38.45 24.96
C ASN A 12 -10.97 -38.31 24.01
N PHE A 13 -10.08 -37.35 24.24
CA PHE A 13 -8.92 -37.11 23.37
C PHE A 13 -7.68 -37.95 23.75
N SER A 14 -7.60 -38.47 24.98
CA SER A 14 -6.38 -39.09 25.49
C SER A 14 -6.12 -40.51 24.98
N ASN A 15 -7.15 -41.27 24.59
CA ASN A 15 -7.00 -42.72 24.34
C ASN A 15 -7.27 -43.17 22.89
N SER A 16 -7.73 -42.32 22.01
CA SER A 16 -8.02 -42.69 20.62
C SER A 16 -6.87 -42.27 19.69
N PRO A 17 -6.29 -43.18 18.89
CA PRO A 17 -5.27 -42.81 17.90
C PRO A 17 -5.79 -41.84 16.85
N LYS A 18 -7.11 -41.89 16.52
CA LYS A 18 -7.77 -40.98 15.60
C LYS A 18 -7.84 -39.57 16.17
N ALA A 19 -8.08 -39.41 17.47
CA ALA A 19 -8.10 -38.09 18.13
C ALA A 19 -6.72 -37.44 18.15
N LYS A 20 -5.66 -38.20 18.38
CA LYS A 20 -4.26 -37.69 18.34
C LYS A 20 -3.89 -37.22 16.93
N ILE A 21 -4.28 -37.95 15.90
CA ILE A 21 -4.05 -37.57 14.50
C ILE A 21 -4.83 -36.28 14.17
N MET A 22 -6.08 -36.15 14.63
CA MET A 22 -6.91 -34.99 14.40
C MET A 22 -6.35 -33.72 15.06
N VAL A 23 -5.86 -33.83 16.31
CA VAL A 23 -5.18 -32.74 17.01
C VAL A 23 -3.89 -32.34 16.27
N GLY A 24 -3.11 -33.29 15.78
CA GLY A 24 -1.92 -33.03 14.99
C GLY A 24 -2.23 -32.29 13.69
N VAL A 25 -3.27 -32.68 12.97
CA VAL A 25 -3.70 -32.00 11.73
C VAL A 25 -4.19 -30.58 12.00
N ILE A 26 -5.00 -30.37 13.04
CA ILE A 26 -5.47 -29.04 13.44
C ILE A 26 -4.30 -28.16 13.84
N SER A 27 -3.35 -28.68 14.60
CA SER A 27 -2.15 -27.94 15.00
C SER A 27 -1.32 -27.51 13.79
N LEU A 28 -1.11 -28.40 12.82
CA LEU A 28 -0.40 -28.07 11.58
C LEU A 28 -1.13 -27.01 10.75
N LEU A 29 -2.47 -27.07 10.68
CA LEU A 29 -3.26 -26.06 10.00
C LEU A 29 -3.14 -24.68 10.67
N VAL A 30 -3.19 -24.61 11.99
CA VAL A 30 -3.02 -23.37 12.74
C VAL A 30 -1.62 -22.79 12.53
N ILE A 31 -0.58 -23.63 12.57
CA ILE A 31 0.79 -23.20 12.31
C ILE A 31 0.94 -22.67 10.88
N ALA A 32 0.40 -23.38 9.87
CA ALA A 32 0.42 -22.95 8.49
C ALA A 32 -0.29 -21.60 8.29
N LEU A 33 -1.45 -21.41 8.91
CA LEU A 33 -2.20 -20.15 8.87
C LEU A 33 -1.43 -19.00 9.51
N THR A 34 -0.79 -19.22 10.65
CA THR A 34 0.01 -18.18 11.33
C THR A 34 1.23 -17.78 10.51
N ILE A 35 1.92 -18.74 9.91
CA ILE A 35 3.07 -18.47 9.03
C ILE A 35 2.62 -17.68 7.80
N THR A 36 1.53 -18.08 7.15
CA THR A 36 0.99 -17.37 5.99
C THR A 36 0.63 -15.93 6.35
N PHE A 37 -0.03 -15.73 7.50
CA PHE A 37 -0.45 -14.42 7.95
C PHE A 37 0.74 -13.48 8.24
N THR A 38 1.81 -13.99 8.84
CA THR A 38 3.03 -13.22 9.12
C THR A 38 3.85 -12.93 7.86
N CYS A 39 3.90 -13.87 6.91
CA CYS A 39 4.62 -13.68 5.64
C CYS A 39 3.96 -12.66 4.71
N VAL A 40 2.64 -12.50 4.79
CA VAL A 40 1.90 -11.53 3.94
C VAL A 40 1.94 -10.11 4.54
N ARG A 41 2.22 -9.99 5.83
CA ARG A 41 2.33 -8.69 6.50
C ARG A 41 3.53 -7.91 6.00
N LYS A 42 3.29 -6.70 5.55
CA LYS A 42 4.31 -5.78 5.03
C LYS A 42 4.34 -4.49 5.85
N ASN A 43 5.54 -4.09 6.26
CA ASN A 43 5.77 -2.78 6.86
C ASN A 43 6.30 -1.88 5.76
N ILE A 44 5.59 -0.83 5.44
CA ILE A 44 5.96 0.13 4.39
C ILE A 44 5.94 1.55 4.95
N VAL A 45 6.56 2.45 4.23
CA VAL A 45 6.52 3.88 4.51
C VAL A 45 5.87 4.59 3.33
N ILE A 46 4.90 5.45 3.60
CA ILE A 46 4.34 6.36 2.61
C ILE A 46 4.89 7.75 2.86
N VAL A 47 5.42 8.37 1.83
CA VAL A 47 5.91 9.76 1.87
C VAL A 47 5.00 10.60 0.99
N ILE A 48 4.28 11.54 1.59
CA ILE A 48 3.40 12.48 0.88
C ILE A 48 3.95 13.89 1.07
N ASP A 49 4.42 14.50 -0.02
CA ASP A 49 5.01 15.84 -0.01
C ASP A 49 6.07 16.04 1.09
N GLY A 50 6.91 15.01 1.28
CA GLY A 50 7.98 15.00 2.27
C GLY A 50 7.58 14.55 3.68
N LYS A 51 6.31 14.30 3.94
CA LYS A 51 5.84 13.75 5.23
C LYS A 51 5.83 12.23 5.17
N GLU A 52 6.54 11.61 6.09
CA GLU A 52 6.67 10.16 6.21
C GLU A 52 5.64 9.59 7.17
N GLU A 53 4.95 8.56 6.76
CA GLU A 53 4.04 7.78 7.60
C GLU A 53 4.32 6.29 7.42
N ALA A 54 4.66 5.62 8.52
CA ALA A 54 4.87 4.18 8.52
C ALA A 54 3.54 3.47 8.74
N LEU A 55 3.26 2.47 7.91
CA LEU A 55 2.04 1.68 8.02
C LEU A 55 2.27 0.19 7.75
N ILE A 56 1.31 -0.58 8.18
CA ILE A 56 1.28 -2.03 7.98
C ILE A 56 0.17 -2.34 7.00
N THR A 57 0.49 -3.11 5.99
CA THR A 57 -0.47 -3.54 4.97
C THR A 57 -0.33 -5.02 4.62
N TYR A 58 -1.41 -5.59 4.14
CA TYR A 58 -1.47 -6.94 3.56
C TYR A 58 -1.69 -6.89 2.04
N LYS A 59 -1.77 -5.70 1.47
CA LYS A 59 -2.04 -5.51 0.04
C LYS A 59 -0.83 -5.88 -0.84
N GLY A 60 -1.11 -6.16 -2.09
CA GLY A 60 -0.12 -6.61 -3.06
C GLY A 60 0.48 -5.52 -3.93
N THR A 61 -0.27 -4.46 -4.21
CA THR A 61 0.13 -3.39 -5.13
C THR A 61 0.08 -2.01 -4.48
N VAL A 62 0.79 -1.07 -5.07
CA VAL A 62 0.77 0.34 -4.62
C VAL A 62 -0.64 0.89 -4.62
N LYS A 63 -1.40 0.68 -5.69
CA LYS A 63 -2.79 1.13 -5.80
C LYS A 63 -3.66 0.63 -4.65
N ASP A 64 -3.59 -0.67 -4.37
CA ASP A 64 -4.40 -1.28 -3.31
C ASP A 64 -4.09 -0.72 -1.93
N VAL A 65 -2.82 -0.38 -1.67
CA VAL A 65 -2.40 0.28 -0.43
C VAL A 65 -2.96 1.68 -0.32
N LEU A 66 -2.90 2.45 -1.39
CA LEU A 66 -3.43 3.81 -1.42
C LEU A 66 -4.94 3.83 -1.24
N ASP A 67 -5.65 2.92 -1.92
CA ASP A 67 -7.10 2.74 -1.78
C ASP A 67 -7.50 2.34 -0.35
N GLU A 68 -6.75 1.42 0.27
CA GLU A 68 -6.97 0.99 1.67
C GLU A 68 -6.83 2.14 2.68
N ASN A 69 -5.94 3.07 2.41
CA ASN A 69 -5.67 4.22 3.28
C ASN A 69 -6.41 5.50 2.85
N GLU A 70 -7.35 5.37 1.92
CA GLU A 70 -8.15 6.49 1.41
C GLU A 70 -7.31 7.64 0.84
N ILE A 71 -6.15 7.32 0.26
CA ILE A 71 -5.25 8.28 -0.37
C ILE A 71 -5.63 8.43 -1.84
N GLU A 72 -6.23 9.53 -2.18
CA GLU A 72 -6.62 9.86 -3.55
C GLU A 72 -5.43 10.42 -4.33
N ILE A 73 -5.25 9.91 -5.54
CA ILE A 73 -4.22 10.36 -6.49
C ILE A 73 -4.90 11.04 -7.68
N ALA A 74 -4.57 12.30 -7.88
CA ALA A 74 -5.02 13.06 -9.04
C ALA A 74 -4.19 12.70 -10.29
N HIS A 75 -4.72 13.05 -11.47
CA HIS A 75 -4.09 12.69 -12.76
C HIS A 75 -2.64 13.17 -12.89
N LYS A 76 -2.32 14.36 -12.39
CA LYS A 76 -0.98 14.96 -12.49
C LYS A 76 -0.08 14.70 -11.27
N ASP A 77 -0.56 13.98 -10.26
CA ASP A 77 0.25 13.61 -9.13
C ASP A 77 1.27 12.52 -9.52
N LYS A 78 2.44 12.55 -8.93
CA LYS A 78 3.48 11.52 -9.12
C LYS A 78 3.46 10.51 -8.00
N VAL A 79 3.51 9.24 -8.35
CA VAL A 79 3.61 8.13 -7.41
C VAL A 79 4.76 7.21 -7.82
N GLN A 80 5.65 6.92 -6.90
CA GLN A 80 6.74 5.97 -7.07
C GLN A 80 6.77 4.98 -5.90
N PRO A 81 6.81 3.67 -6.14
CA PRO A 81 6.68 2.98 -7.44
C PRO A 81 5.35 3.24 -8.14
N ALA A 82 5.21 2.81 -9.40
CA ALA A 82 3.96 2.99 -10.16
C ALA A 82 2.77 2.28 -9.48
N LEU A 83 1.54 2.76 -9.72
CA LEU A 83 0.32 2.26 -9.06
C LEU A 83 0.09 0.76 -9.22
N ASN A 84 0.50 0.19 -10.36
CA ASN A 84 0.35 -1.23 -10.66
C ASN A 84 1.52 -2.09 -10.20
N GLU A 85 2.58 -1.50 -9.65
CA GLU A 85 3.72 -2.25 -9.14
C GLU A 85 3.40 -2.97 -7.84
N LYS A 86 4.03 -4.13 -7.68
CA LYS A 86 3.95 -4.92 -6.45
C LYS A 86 4.82 -4.31 -5.37
N ILE A 87 4.32 -4.38 -4.14
CA ILE A 87 5.05 -3.91 -2.97
C ILE A 87 5.57 -5.07 -2.15
N SER A 88 6.71 -4.83 -1.51
CA SER A 88 7.36 -5.73 -0.56
C SER A 88 7.50 -5.07 0.81
N SER A 89 7.83 -5.85 1.82
CA SER A 89 8.12 -5.28 3.14
C SER A 89 9.34 -4.36 3.07
N LYS A 90 9.27 -3.23 3.76
CA LYS A 90 10.25 -2.13 3.79
C LYS A 90 10.27 -1.23 2.55
N ASP A 91 9.34 -1.42 1.61
CA ASP A 91 9.21 -0.50 0.48
C ASP A 91 8.75 0.88 0.95
N VAL A 92 9.15 1.88 0.18
CA VAL A 92 8.76 3.28 0.37
C VAL A 92 7.93 3.71 -0.83
N ILE A 93 6.71 4.17 -0.57
CA ILE A 93 5.84 4.75 -1.59
C ILE A 93 5.94 6.27 -1.47
N THR A 94 6.47 6.91 -2.49
CA THR A 94 6.60 8.37 -2.55
C THR A 94 5.50 8.95 -3.42
N ILE A 95 4.75 9.89 -2.85
CA ILE A 95 3.65 10.60 -3.53
C ILE A 95 3.98 12.07 -3.53
N LYS A 96 3.98 12.64 -4.71
CA LYS A 96 4.14 14.07 -4.93
C LYS A 96 2.87 14.64 -5.54
N LYS A 97 2.20 15.48 -4.78
CA LYS A 97 0.96 16.14 -5.21
C LYS A 97 1.27 17.25 -6.22
N ALA A 98 0.49 17.31 -7.30
CA ALA A 98 0.58 18.40 -8.26
C ALA A 98 0.13 19.71 -7.61
N VAL A 99 0.87 20.77 -7.90
CA VAL A 99 0.58 22.15 -7.47
C VAL A 99 0.34 23.04 -8.68
N GLU A 100 -0.41 24.11 -8.48
CA GLU A 100 -0.60 25.12 -9.50
C GLU A 100 0.60 26.06 -9.54
N VAL A 101 1.20 26.21 -10.72
CA VAL A 101 2.33 27.10 -10.97
C VAL A 101 1.91 28.16 -11.98
N GLU A 102 2.07 29.42 -11.62
CA GLU A 102 1.87 30.54 -12.53
C GLU A 102 3.14 30.76 -13.36
N MET A 103 2.99 30.67 -14.66
CA MET A 103 4.07 30.97 -15.59
C MET A 103 3.75 32.25 -16.38
N VAL A 104 4.66 33.19 -16.35
CA VAL A 104 4.55 34.44 -17.13
C VAL A 104 5.42 34.31 -18.36
N VAL A 105 4.77 34.32 -19.53
CA VAL A 105 5.43 34.29 -20.84
C VAL A 105 5.02 35.55 -21.61
N GLY A 106 5.93 36.49 -21.71
CA GLY A 106 5.64 37.81 -22.31
C GLY A 106 4.57 38.56 -21.48
N ASN A 107 3.43 38.83 -22.10
CA ASN A 107 2.30 39.51 -21.46
C ASN A 107 1.17 38.55 -21.01
N LYS A 108 1.40 37.25 -21.11
CA LYS A 108 0.43 36.22 -20.71
C LYS A 108 0.86 35.57 -19.40
N THR A 109 -0.12 35.37 -18.54
CA THR A 109 0.04 34.51 -17.35
C THR A 109 -0.73 33.21 -17.60
N ILE A 110 -0.05 32.10 -17.47
CA ILE A 110 -0.61 30.75 -17.65
C ILE A 110 -0.50 30.02 -16.33
N VAL A 111 -1.57 29.39 -15.90
CA VAL A 111 -1.59 28.56 -14.69
C VAL A 111 -1.53 27.09 -15.12
N ILE A 112 -0.49 26.40 -14.67
CA ILE A 112 -0.27 24.98 -14.99
C ILE A 112 -0.22 24.18 -13.71
N LYS A 113 -0.92 23.05 -13.68
CA LYS A 113 -0.86 22.12 -12.58
C LYS A 113 0.20 21.05 -12.85
N THR A 114 1.20 20.95 -11.99
CA THR A 114 2.33 20.05 -12.18
C THR A 114 2.87 19.50 -10.85
N ALA A 115 3.43 18.30 -10.88
CA ALA A 115 4.19 17.71 -9.80
C ALA A 115 5.71 17.66 -10.06
N GLU A 116 6.17 18.36 -11.12
CA GLU A 116 7.58 18.42 -11.47
C GLU A 116 8.38 19.33 -10.52
N ASP A 117 9.65 19.00 -10.31
CA ASP A 117 10.54 19.76 -9.41
C ASP A 117 11.24 20.93 -10.08
N THR A 118 11.44 20.84 -11.38
CA THR A 118 12.15 21.86 -12.16
C THR A 118 11.27 22.44 -13.24
N VAL A 119 11.58 23.67 -13.65
CA VAL A 119 10.89 24.34 -14.77
C VAL A 119 11.09 23.58 -16.08
N GLU A 120 12.28 23.00 -16.27
CA GLU A 120 12.63 22.24 -17.46
C GLU A 120 11.77 20.97 -17.58
N ASP A 121 11.68 20.19 -16.51
CA ASP A 121 10.84 18.99 -16.45
C ASP A 121 9.36 19.32 -16.60
N MET A 122 8.90 20.42 -16.02
CA MET A 122 7.54 20.91 -16.16
C MET A 122 7.22 21.27 -17.62
N ILE A 123 8.10 21.98 -18.31
CA ILE A 123 7.92 22.35 -19.71
C ILE A 123 7.86 21.10 -20.60
N GLU A 124 8.69 20.12 -20.35
CA GLU A 124 8.70 18.87 -21.10
C GLU A 124 7.44 18.04 -20.85
N ALA A 125 7.03 17.89 -19.60
CA ALA A 125 5.85 17.12 -19.21
C ALA A 125 4.55 17.74 -19.69
N GLU A 126 4.45 19.07 -19.66
CA GLU A 126 3.23 19.82 -20.00
C GLU A 126 3.29 20.46 -21.39
N LYS A 127 4.19 19.98 -22.25
CA LYS A 127 4.45 20.53 -23.59
C LYS A 127 3.21 20.68 -24.48
N ASP A 128 2.31 19.70 -24.41
CA ASP A 128 1.09 19.72 -25.22
C ASP A 128 0.08 20.75 -24.68
N GLU A 129 -0.02 20.89 -23.36
CA GLU A 129 -0.86 21.92 -22.73
C GLU A 129 -0.34 23.31 -23.01
N LEU A 130 0.98 23.52 -22.89
CA LEU A 130 1.63 24.78 -23.22
C LEU A 130 1.43 25.18 -24.70
N ARG A 131 1.49 24.23 -25.63
CA ARG A 131 1.22 24.49 -27.04
C ARG A 131 -0.23 24.87 -27.30
N ALA A 132 -1.18 24.26 -26.59
CA ALA A 132 -2.58 24.59 -26.66
C ALA A 132 -2.85 26.05 -26.22
N GLU A 133 -2.07 26.54 -25.24
CA GLU A 133 -2.13 27.94 -24.78
C GLU A 133 -1.35 28.92 -25.65
N GLY A 134 -0.71 28.46 -26.71
CA GLY A 134 -0.01 29.28 -27.68
C GLY A 134 1.40 29.73 -27.30
N VAL A 135 2.06 28.89 -26.53
CA VAL A 135 3.44 29.12 -26.07
C VAL A 135 4.47 28.37 -26.92
#